data_b5d6780f35c0deae94cd41539a9df55c
#
_entry.id   b5d6780f35c0deae94cd41539a9df55c
#
_cell.length_a   1.000
_cell.length_b   1.000
_cell.length_c   1.000
_cell.angle_alpha   90.00
_cell.angle_beta   90.00
_cell.angle_gamma   90.00
#
_symmetry.space_group_name_H-M   'P 1'
#
loop_
_entity.id
_entity.type
_entity.pdbx_description
1 polymer ?
#
loop_
_entity_poly.entity_id
_entity_poly.type
_entity_poly.pdbx_seq_one_letter_code
_entity_poly.pdbx_strand_id
1 'polypeptide(L)'
;MQETTTKIKIKTYYELTKPKIWYLLVFTAFGTAITASNIYNIEISIATWALMLFGVAAGSASANTLTNYHDRDIDEIMERTKDRPIPSKRIFPAEKARDFGLVLAGISIACAFGIAFTTSFWNGMWCGIFMVFGLADNILIYSHALKRKS
;
A
#
# COMPACT_ATOMS: atom_id res chain seq x y z
N MET A 1 -26.86 0.38 17.24
CA MET A 1 -25.97 -0.78 17.45
C MET A 1 -25.20 -1.19 16.19
N GLN A 2 -25.79 -1.24 14.99
CA GLN A 2 -25.07 -1.52 13.72
C GLN A 2 -24.01 -0.49 13.33
N GLU A 3 -24.27 0.78 13.53
CA GLU A 3 -23.35 1.88 13.18
C GLU A 3 -22.02 1.84 13.96
N THR A 4 -22.09 1.47 15.23
CA THR A 4 -20.90 1.30 16.09
C THR A 4 -20.03 0.13 15.60
N THR A 5 -20.64 -0.96 15.17
CA THR A 5 -19.93 -2.16 14.64
C THR A 5 -19.23 -1.84 13.32
N THR A 6 -19.86 -1.05 12.43
CA THR A 6 -19.26 -0.65 11.14
C THR A 6 -18.08 0.30 11.34
N LYS A 7 -18.20 1.28 12.24
CA LYS A 7 -17.09 2.21 12.58
C LYS A 7 -15.87 1.46 13.15
N ILE A 8 -16.09 0.46 14.00
CA ILE A 8 -15.03 -0.38 14.55
C ILE A 8 -14.34 -1.18 13.43
N LYS A 9 -15.09 -1.75 12.50
CA LYS A 9 -14.53 -2.48 11.35
C LYS A 9 -13.66 -1.58 10.48
N ILE A 10 -14.16 -0.41 10.08
CA ILE A 10 -13.41 0.56 9.27
C ILE A 10 -12.10 0.96 9.96
N LYS A 11 -12.16 1.28 11.25
CA LYS A 11 -10.97 1.62 12.05
C LYS A 11 -9.95 0.49 12.06
N THR A 12 -10.40 -0.76 12.17
CA THR A 12 -9.53 -1.94 12.20
C THR A 12 -8.82 -2.14 10.86
N TYR A 13 -9.52 -1.99 9.72
CA TYR A 13 -8.90 -2.05 8.40
C TYR A 13 -7.94 -0.88 8.16
N TYR A 14 -8.28 0.32 8.61
CA TYR A 14 -7.39 1.49 8.54
C TYR A 14 -6.10 1.27 9.35
N GLU A 15 -6.20 0.73 10.57
CA GLU A 15 -5.06 0.35 11.40
C GLU A 15 -4.13 -0.66 10.70
N LEU A 16 -4.74 -1.64 9.97
CA LEU A 16 -4.02 -2.66 9.22
C LEU A 16 -3.11 -2.07 8.13
N THR A 17 -3.53 -0.97 7.49
CA THR A 17 -2.74 -0.29 6.45
C THR A 17 -1.52 0.47 6.96
N LYS A 18 -1.36 0.62 8.29
CA LYS A 18 -0.30 1.42 8.94
C LYS A 18 -0.23 2.85 8.39
N PRO A 19 -1.23 3.70 8.67
CA PRO A 19 -1.39 5.02 8.04
C PRO A 19 -0.17 5.93 8.18
N LYS A 20 0.56 5.86 9.29
CA LYS A 20 1.78 6.66 9.50
C LYS A 20 2.85 6.42 8.43
N ILE A 21 2.90 5.20 7.87
CA ILE A 21 3.90 4.84 6.85
C ILE A 21 3.48 5.38 5.49
N TRP A 22 2.25 5.12 5.06
CA TRP A 22 1.84 5.55 3.73
C TRP A 22 1.65 7.08 3.63
N TYR A 23 1.29 7.79 4.72
CA TYR A 23 1.31 9.25 4.74
C TYR A 23 2.71 9.80 4.45
N LEU A 24 3.74 9.22 5.08
CA LEU A 24 5.12 9.64 4.84
C LEU A 24 5.53 9.41 3.38
N LEU A 25 5.18 8.26 2.81
CA LEU A 25 5.49 7.94 1.41
C LEU A 25 4.76 8.86 0.42
N VAL A 26 3.49 9.17 0.67
CA VAL A 26 2.73 10.14 -0.13
C VAL A 26 3.36 11.52 -0.06
N PHE A 27 3.76 11.97 1.13
CA PHE A 27 4.44 13.26 1.30
C PHE A 27 5.77 13.30 0.55
N THR A 28 6.56 12.24 0.62
CA THR A 28 7.83 12.14 -0.11
C THR A 28 7.60 12.13 -1.63
N ALA A 29 6.63 11.38 -2.12
CA ALA A 29 6.27 11.34 -3.54
C ALA A 29 5.82 12.72 -4.04
N PHE A 30 5.02 13.43 -3.23
CA PHE A 30 4.57 14.78 -3.54
C PHE A 30 5.75 15.75 -3.67
N GLY A 31 6.65 15.78 -2.68
CA GLY A 31 7.85 16.63 -2.72
C GLY A 31 8.78 16.33 -3.90
N THR A 32 9.01 15.03 -4.18
CA THR A 32 9.83 14.61 -5.32
C THR A 32 9.22 15.05 -6.65
N ALA A 33 7.91 14.92 -6.82
CA ALA A 33 7.23 15.33 -8.06
C ALA A 33 7.26 16.84 -8.27
N ILE A 34 7.11 17.66 -7.22
CA ILE A 34 7.29 19.12 -7.30
C ILE A 34 8.71 19.46 -7.73
N THR A 35 9.69 18.84 -7.10
CA THR A 35 11.11 19.09 -7.43
C THR A 35 11.40 18.72 -8.88
N ALA A 36 10.94 17.56 -9.34
CA ALA A 36 11.11 17.13 -10.74
C ALA A 36 10.41 18.07 -11.72
N SER A 37 9.16 18.48 -11.43
CA SER A 37 8.40 19.42 -12.25
C SER A 37 9.17 20.74 -12.43
N ASN A 38 9.73 21.29 -11.35
CA ASN A 38 10.50 22.54 -11.40
C ASN A 38 11.82 22.40 -12.15
N ILE A 39 12.58 21.30 -11.93
CA ILE A 39 13.89 21.10 -12.57
C ILE A 39 13.74 20.92 -14.08
N TYR A 40 12.74 20.16 -14.51
CA TYR A 40 12.54 19.80 -15.92
C TYR A 40 11.53 20.69 -16.65
N ASN A 41 10.98 21.72 -15.98
CA ASN A 41 9.90 22.58 -16.49
C ASN A 41 8.72 21.78 -17.07
N ILE A 42 8.28 20.74 -16.36
CA ILE A 42 7.18 19.88 -16.76
C ILE A 42 5.92 20.26 -15.99
N GLU A 43 4.85 20.58 -16.69
CA GLU A 43 3.53 20.76 -16.08
C GLU A 43 2.89 19.40 -15.80
N ILE A 44 2.57 19.13 -14.53
CA ILE A 44 1.90 17.91 -14.12
C ILE A 44 0.39 18.19 -14.02
N SER A 45 -0.41 17.48 -14.81
CA SER A 45 -1.87 17.62 -14.78
C SER A 45 -2.45 17.18 -13.43
N ILE A 46 -3.61 17.74 -13.05
CA ILE A 46 -4.31 17.35 -11.82
C ILE A 46 -4.63 15.85 -11.81
N ALA A 47 -4.96 15.28 -12.97
CA ALA A 47 -5.22 13.85 -13.11
C ALA A 47 -3.96 13.01 -12.79
N THR A 48 -2.81 13.42 -13.29
CA THR A 48 -1.52 12.76 -12.99
C THR A 48 -1.18 12.85 -11.50
N TRP A 49 -1.38 14.02 -10.87
CA TRP A 49 -1.23 14.19 -9.43
C TRP A 49 -2.11 13.21 -8.65
N ALA A 50 -3.39 13.13 -8.99
CA ALA A 50 -4.33 12.24 -8.33
C ALA A 50 -3.91 10.78 -8.48
N LEU A 51 -3.63 10.31 -9.71
CA LEU A 51 -3.21 8.93 -9.98
C LEU A 51 -1.93 8.56 -9.22
N MET A 52 -0.93 9.45 -9.20
CA MET A 52 0.33 9.23 -8.52
C MET A 52 0.12 9.11 -6.99
N LEU A 53 -0.53 10.08 -6.37
CA LEU A 53 -0.70 10.11 -4.92
C LEU A 53 -1.60 8.97 -4.42
N PHE A 54 -2.72 8.70 -5.10
CA PHE A 54 -3.58 7.56 -4.79
C PHE A 54 -2.88 6.23 -5.05
N GLY A 55 -2.11 6.11 -6.14
CA GLY A 55 -1.33 4.92 -6.46
C GLY A 55 -0.31 4.60 -5.38
N VAL A 56 0.46 5.58 -4.92
CA VAL A 56 1.45 5.43 -3.84
C VAL A 56 0.77 5.08 -2.51
N ALA A 57 -0.33 5.75 -2.17
CA ALA A 57 -1.08 5.46 -0.95
C ALA A 57 -1.63 4.02 -0.95
N ALA A 58 -2.30 3.62 -2.03
CA ALA A 58 -2.86 2.28 -2.18
C ALA A 58 -1.78 1.19 -2.20
N GLY A 59 -0.66 1.42 -2.90
CA GLY A 59 0.46 0.49 -2.97
C GLY A 59 1.11 0.26 -1.61
N SER A 60 1.37 1.33 -0.88
CA SER A 60 1.92 1.24 0.48
C SER A 60 0.95 0.58 1.46
N ALA A 61 -0.33 0.94 1.41
CA ALA A 61 -1.37 0.32 2.22
C ALA A 61 -1.51 -1.18 1.92
N SER A 62 -1.47 -1.57 0.64
CA SER A 62 -1.45 -2.95 0.19
C SER A 62 -0.26 -3.72 0.75
N ALA A 63 0.96 -3.21 0.52
CA ALA A 63 2.19 -3.85 0.99
C ALA A 63 2.16 -4.10 2.50
N ASN A 64 1.77 -3.09 3.30
CA ASN A 64 1.64 -3.23 4.74
C ASN A 64 0.58 -4.27 5.16
N THR A 65 -0.57 -4.30 4.46
CA THR A 65 -1.65 -5.25 4.73
C THR A 65 -1.23 -6.68 4.44
N LEU A 66 -0.62 -6.93 3.29
CA LEU A 66 -0.14 -8.24 2.87
C LEU A 66 1.01 -8.74 3.75
N THR A 67 1.93 -7.85 4.15
CA THR A 67 2.97 -8.17 5.12
C THR A 67 2.38 -8.60 6.46
N ASN A 68 1.38 -7.87 6.99
CA ASN A 68 0.70 -8.27 8.23
C ASN A 68 -0.01 -9.63 8.10
N TYR A 69 -0.56 -9.95 6.92
CA TYR A 69 -1.15 -11.27 6.66
C TYR A 69 -0.09 -12.38 6.64
N HIS A 70 1.05 -12.15 5.98
CA HIS A 70 2.15 -13.12 5.93
C HIS A 70 2.81 -13.35 7.29
N ASP A 71 2.95 -12.30 8.08
CA ASP A 71 3.64 -12.34 9.36
C ASP A 71 2.74 -12.78 10.53
N ARG A 72 1.45 -13.06 10.30
CA ARG A 72 0.45 -13.32 11.34
C ARG A 72 0.88 -14.38 12.36
N ASP A 73 1.55 -15.43 11.89
CA ASP A 73 1.98 -16.55 12.74
C ASP A 73 3.10 -16.14 13.70
N ILE A 74 4.02 -15.30 13.22
CA ILE A 74 5.11 -14.74 14.02
C ILE A 74 4.59 -13.64 14.94
N ASP A 75 3.71 -12.78 14.43
CA ASP A 75 3.10 -11.70 15.18
C ASP A 75 2.25 -12.18 16.37
N GLU A 76 1.66 -13.38 16.29
CA GLU A 76 0.90 -13.98 17.38
C GLU A 76 1.78 -14.38 18.58
N ILE A 77 3.03 -14.75 18.34
CA ILE A 77 3.98 -15.19 19.37
C ILE A 77 4.68 -13.99 20.02
N MET A 78 4.86 -12.88 19.28
CA MET A 78 5.61 -11.71 19.75
C MET A 78 4.76 -10.80 20.63
N GLU A 79 5.19 -10.52 21.85
CA GLU A 79 4.54 -9.61 22.81
C GLU A 79 4.17 -8.25 22.20
N ARG A 80 5.04 -7.66 21.36
CA ARG A 80 4.84 -6.35 20.75
C ARG A 80 3.78 -6.33 19.66
N THR A 81 3.45 -7.47 19.05
CA THR A 81 2.64 -7.53 17.82
C THR A 81 1.40 -8.41 17.95
N LYS A 82 1.24 -9.14 19.04
CA LYS A 82 0.07 -10.00 19.31
C LYS A 82 -1.27 -9.24 19.27
N ASP A 83 -1.26 -7.95 19.58
CA ASP A 83 -2.47 -7.10 19.58
C ASP A 83 -2.82 -6.50 18.21
N ARG A 84 -2.06 -6.83 17.16
CA ARG A 84 -2.39 -6.40 15.79
C ARG A 84 -3.73 -6.98 15.32
N PRO A 85 -4.39 -6.35 14.32
CA PRO A 85 -5.73 -6.74 13.87
C PRO A 85 -5.91 -8.20 13.49
N ILE A 86 -4.91 -8.86 12.92
CA ILE A 86 -5.00 -10.26 12.47
C ILE A 86 -4.71 -11.21 13.63
N PRO A 87 -3.56 -11.15 14.35
CA PRO A 87 -3.29 -12.02 15.49
C PRO A 87 -4.36 -11.93 16.57
N SER A 88 -4.83 -10.75 16.90
CA SER A 88 -5.90 -10.52 17.89
C SER A 88 -7.32 -10.94 17.44
N LYS A 89 -7.44 -11.53 16.23
CA LYS A 89 -8.72 -11.99 15.63
C LYS A 89 -9.77 -10.88 15.45
N ARG A 90 -9.36 -9.60 15.47
CA ARG A 90 -10.26 -8.47 15.14
C ARG A 90 -10.66 -8.48 13.65
N ILE A 91 -9.83 -9.10 12.80
CA ILE A 91 -10.16 -9.45 11.41
C ILE A 91 -10.13 -10.98 11.31
N PHE A 92 -11.30 -11.57 11.18
CA PHE A 92 -11.45 -13.02 11.03
C PHE A 92 -12.50 -13.34 9.95
N PRO A 93 -12.26 -14.30 9.06
CA PRO A 93 -10.99 -15.01 8.86
C PRO A 93 -9.88 -14.09 8.28
N ALA A 94 -8.60 -14.49 8.46
CA ALA A 94 -7.43 -13.70 8.06
C ALA A 94 -7.36 -13.42 6.55
N GLU A 95 -7.96 -14.28 5.73
CA GLU A 95 -8.07 -14.16 4.27
C GLU A 95 -8.75 -12.86 3.85
N LYS A 96 -9.65 -12.30 4.66
CA LYS A 96 -10.27 -11.00 4.41
C LYS A 96 -9.23 -9.86 4.37
N ALA A 97 -8.19 -9.95 5.18
CA ALA A 97 -7.09 -8.99 5.15
C ALA A 97 -6.24 -9.17 3.88
N ARG A 98 -5.97 -10.43 3.48
CA ARG A 98 -5.28 -10.72 2.21
C ARG A 98 -6.06 -10.15 1.02
N ASP A 99 -7.35 -10.47 0.93
CA ASP A 99 -8.18 -10.04 -0.20
C ASP A 99 -8.29 -8.51 -0.26
N PHE A 100 -8.42 -7.85 0.89
CA PHE A 100 -8.36 -6.39 0.98
C PHE A 100 -7.00 -5.83 0.48
N GLY A 101 -5.88 -6.45 0.89
CA GLY A 101 -4.55 -6.09 0.42
C GLY A 101 -4.40 -6.27 -1.09
N LEU A 102 -4.91 -7.37 -1.67
CA LEU A 102 -4.89 -7.62 -3.12
C LEU A 102 -5.73 -6.61 -3.91
N VAL A 103 -6.89 -6.21 -3.39
CA VAL A 103 -7.70 -5.15 -4.01
C VAL A 103 -6.93 -3.83 -4.04
N LEU A 104 -6.27 -3.45 -2.94
CA LEU A 104 -5.44 -2.25 -2.89
C LEU A 104 -4.24 -2.33 -3.85
N ALA A 105 -3.62 -3.52 -4.01
CA ALA A 105 -2.57 -3.75 -5.01
C ALA A 105 -3.08 -3.51 -6.43
N GLY A 106 -4.24 -4.06 -6.76
CA GLY A 106 -4.89 -3.87 -8.06
C GLY A 106 -5.18 -2.39 -8.36
N ILE A 107 -5.71 -1.66 -7.37
CA ILE A 107 -5.97 -0.22 -7.48
C ILE A 107 -4.65 0.55 -7.72
N SER A 108 -3.60 0.23 -6.96
CA SER A 108 -2.30 0.88 -7.10
C SER A 108 -1.68 0.66 -8.48
N ILE A 109 -1.71 -0.58 -8.97
CA ILE A 109 -1.21 -0.93 -10.31
C ILE A 109 -2.03 -0.24 -11.39
N ALA A 110 -3.36 -0.21 -11.25
CA ALA A 110 -4.25 0.48 -12.20
C ALA A 110 -3.96 1.99 -12.23
N CYS A 111 -3.74 2.64 -11.08
CA CYS A 111 -3.34 4.04 -11.03
C CYS A 111 -1.98 4.28 -11.72
N ALA A 112 -0.99 3.41 -11.48
CA ALA A 112 0.33 3.54 -12.09
C ALA A 112 0.29 3.40 -13.62
N PHE A 113 -0.42 2.42 -14.15
CA PHE A 113 -0.64 2.30 -15.60
C PHE A 113 -1.54 3.42 -16.14
N GLY A 114 -2.49 3.90 -15.34
CA GLY A 114 -3.37 5.02 -15.68
C GLY A 114 -2.62 6.32 -16.02
N ILE A 115 -1.40 6.50 -15.51
CA ILE A 115 -0.52 7.62 -15.85
C ILE A 115 -0.20 7.65 -17.37
N ALA A 116 -0.27 6.51 -18.06
CA ALA A 116 -0.11 6.44 -19.52
C ALA A 116 -1.14 7.30 -20.27
N PHE A 117 -2.34 7.44 -19.73
CA PHE A 117 -3.42 8.23 -20.35
C PHE A 117 -3.29 9.74 -20.08
N THR A 118 -2.50 10.12 -19.08
CA THR A 118 -2.36 11.53 -18.68
C THR A 118 -1.02 12.14 -19.07
N THR A 119 -0.04 11.30 -19.45
CA THR A 119 1.31 11.74 -19.85
C THR A 119 1.71 11.11 -21.20
N SER A 120 2.43 9.98 -21.16
CA SER A 120 2.76 9.17 -22.33
C SER A 120 2.70 7.69 -22.00
N PHE A 121 2.48 6.86 -23.03
CA PHE A 121 2.43 5.41 -22.90
C PHE A 121 3.66 4.83 -22.16
N TRP A 122 4.85 5.30 -22.53
CA TRP A 122 6.09 4.82 -21.93
C TRP A 122 6.21 5.18 -20.45
N ASN A 123 5.81 6.39 -20.06
CA ASN A 123 5.85 6.82 -18.66
C ASN A 123 4.92 5.96 -17.79
N GLY A 124 3.69 5.74 -18.23
CA GLY A 124 2.75 4.88 -17.50
C GLY A 124 3.22 3.43 -17.44
N MET A 125 3.82 2.91 -18.51
CA MET A 125 4.37 1.56 -18.52
C MET A 125 5.49 1.39 -17.50
N TRP A 126 6.44 2.32 -17.45
CA TRP A 126 7.52 2.29 -16.45
C TRP A 126 6.99 2.44 -15.02
N CYS A 127 6.05 3.36 -14.79
CA CYS A 127 5.40 3.48 -13.47
C CYS A 127 4.74 2.18 -13.04
N GLY A 128 4.00 1.52 -13.93
CA GLY A 128 3.36 0.23 -13.66
C GLY A 128 4.37 -0.86 -13.36
N ILE A 129 5.43 -0.98 -14.15
CA ILE A 129 6.50 -1.97 -13.95
C ILE A 129 7.17 -1.75 -12.58
N PHE A 130 7.58 -0.54 -12.25
CA PHE A 130 8.20 -0.24 -10.95
C PHE A 130 7.24 -0.50 -9.78
N MET A 131 5.95 -0.21 -9.93
CA MET A 131 4.94 -0.51 -8.91
C MET A 131 4.81 -2.01 -8.67
N VAL A 132 4.75 -2.82 -9.72
CA VAL A 132 4.70 -4.29 -9.61
C VAL A 132 5.96 -4.84 -8.95
N PHE A 133 7.14 -4.38 -9.37
CA PHE A 133 8.40 -4.79 -8.75
C PHE A 133 8.49 -4.41 -7.28
N GLY A 134 8.10 -3.17 -6.90
CA GLY A 134 8.09 -2.74 -5.51
C GLY A 134 7.14 -3.55 -4.63
N LEU A 135 5.96 -3.88 -5.12
CA LEU A 135 5.02 -4.77 -4.42
C LEU A 135 5.57 -6.20 -4.30
N ALA A 136 6.14 -6.74 -5.37
CA ALA A 136 6.72 -8.08 -5.37
C ALA A 136 7.93 -8.17 -4.43
N ASP A 137 8.83 -7.20 -4.45
CA ASP A 137 9.98 -7.12 -3.55
C ASP A 137 9.54 -7.13 -2.09
N ASN A 138 8.59 -6.27 -1.73
CA ASN A 138 8.09 -6.20 -0.35
C ASN A 138 7.43 -7.52 0.11
N ILE A 139 6.65 -8.18 -0.75
CA ILE A 139 5.90 -9.38 -0.39
C ILE A 139 6.79 -10.62 -0.44
N LEU A 140 7.58 -10.81 -1.50
CA LEU A 140 8.32 -12.05 -1.74
C LEU A 140 9.69 -12.04 -1.07
N ILE A 141 10.46 -10.98 -1.23
CA ILE A 141 11.85 -10.93 -0.76
C ILE A 141 11.92 -10.57 0.72
N TYR A 142 11.28 -9.48 1.11
CA TYR A 142 11.35 -9.02 2.49
C TYR A 142 10.59 -9.94 3.45
N SER A 143 9.35 -10.26 3.12
CA SER A 143 8.49 -11.04 4.03
C SER A 143 8.86 -12.53 4.04
N HIS A 144 9.17 -13.12 2.90
CA HIS A 144 9.37 -14.57 2.79
C HIS A 144 10.85 -14.99 2.95
N ALA A 145 11.79 -14.25 2.37
CA ALA A 145 13.19 -14.67 2.32
C ALA A 145 14.04 -14.13 3.48
N LEU A 146 13.84 -12.88 3.89
CA LEU A 146 14.70 -12.23 4.88
C LEU A 146 14.18 -12.39 6.32
N LYS A 147 12.90 -12.16 6.54
CA LYS A 147 12.34 -12.12 7.90
C LYS A 147 12.16 -13.51 8.54
N ARG A 148 11.96 -14.56 7.75
CA ARG A 148 11.82 -15.95 8.26
C ARG A 148 13.14 -16.69 8.49
N LYS A 149 14.26 -16.11 8.05
CA LYS A 149 15.61 -16.70 8.24
C LYS A 149 16.39 -16.05 9.39
N SER A 150 15.88 -14.97 9.96
CA SER A 150 16.43 -14.25 11.09
C SER A 150 15.73 -14.65 12.38
#